data_3f61c81b3589b4be5359469b7b812600
#
_entry.id   3f61c81b3589b4be5359469b7b812600
#
_cell.length_a   1.000
_cell.length_b   1.000
_cell.length_c   1.000
_cell.angle_alpha   90.00
_cell.angle_beta   90.00
_cell.angle_gamma   90.00
#
_symmetry.space_group_name_H-M   'P 1'
#
loop_
_entity.id
_entity.type
_entity.pdbx_description
1 polymer ?
#
loop_
_entity_poly.entity_id
_entity_poly.type
_entity_poly.pdbx_seq_one_letter_code
_entity_poly.pdbx_strand_id
1 'polypeptide(L)'
;MVVPEKMKIKAQAAASLVREIVTVEQRSYRELYGLEFDTIPAYNTLKPFHPRSAGWVSYILRIDGKRIYIAGDTDLTKEAKEVRCDVALVPVGGTYTMDAKKAAELVNILRPEVAIPVHYGSVVGNPIDGEAFAKLVEPPVKVELKIKF
;
A
#
# COMPACT_ATOMS: atom_id res chain seq x y z
N MET A 1 17.02 -4.10 -1.97
CA MET A 1 15.91 -3.43 -1.22
C MET A 1 15.59 -2.10 -1.87
N VAL A 2 14.33 -1.80 -2.09
CA VAL A 2 13.86 -0.51 -2.65
C VAL A 2 13.26 0.33 -1.52
N VAL A 3 13.69 1.58 -1.38
CA VAL A 3 13.24 2.48 -0.31
C VAL A 3 13.04 3.91 -0.84
N PRO A 4 12.15 4.70 -0.22
CA PRO A 4 12.07 6.14 -0.50
C PRO A 4 13.41 6.83 -0.26
N GLU A 5 13.76 7.83 -1.08
CA GLU A 5 15.04 8.56 -0.98
C GLU A 5 15.30 9.05 0.45
N LYS A 6 14.30 9.61 1.12
CA LYS A 6 14.44 10.11 2.51
C LYS A 6 14.67 9.02 3.56
N MET A 7 14.50 7.75 3.20
CA MET A 7 14.77 6.60 4.09
C MET A 7 16.16 6.00 3.86
N LYS A 8 16.94 6.47 2.91
CA LYS A 8 18.27 5.94 2.56
C LYS A 8 19.16 5.72 3.76
N ILE A 9 19.30 6.72 4.62
CA ILE A 9 20.17 6.65 5.82
C ILE A 9 19.68 5.56 6.77
N LYS A 10 18.37 5.46 7.02
CA LYS A 10 17.80 4.41 7.88
C LYS A 10 17.97 3.02 7.26
N ALA A 11 17.87 2.92 5.94
CA ALA A 11 18.05 1.66 5.22
C ALA A 11 19.49 1.12 5.27
N GLN A 12 20.48 1.98 5.52
CA GLN A 12 21.88 1.56 5.67
C GLN A 12 22.07 0.55 6.82
N ALA A 13 21.25 0.58 7.86
CA ALA A 13 21.28 -0.41 8.94
C ALA A 13 21.01 -1.85 8.46
N ALA A 14 20.34 -2.01 7.33
CA ALA A 14 20.06 -3.30 6.71
C ALA A 14 20.99 -3.61 5.52
N ALA A 15 22.02 -2.81 5.25
CA ALA A 15 22.88 -2.96 4.07
C ALA A 15 23.57 -4.32 3.98
N SER A 16 23.96 -4.91 5.12
CA SER A 16 24.58 -6.24 5.18
C SER A 16 23.62 -7.40 4.88
N LEU A 17 22.31 -7.14 4.91
CA LEU A 17 21.26 -8.15 4.73
C LEU A 17 20.69 -8.15 3.29
N VAL A 18 21.10 -7.20 2.46
CA VAL A 18 20.54 -7.03 1.11
C VAL A 18 21.66 -6.86 0.09
N ARG A 19 21.40 -7.26 -1.15
CA ARG A 19 22.37 -7.13 -2.25
C ARG A 19 22.71 -5.68 -2.54
N GLU A 20 21.69 -4.82 -2.53
CA GLU A 20 21.82 -3.39 -2.75
C GLU A 20 20.64 -2.63 -2.16
N ILE A 21 20.81 -1.33 -1.95
CA ILE A 21 19.75 -0.39 -1.57
C ILE A 21 19.53 0.57 -2.75
N VAL A 22 18.35 0.50 -3.35
CA VAL A 22 17.92 1.38 -4.43
C VAL A 22 16.94 2.39 -3.88
N THR A 23 17.21 3.67 -4.09
CA THR A 23 16.31 4.73 -3.66
C THR A 23 15.36 5.13 -4.79
N VAL A 24 14.14 5.50 -4.40
CA VAL A 24 13.10 5.98 -5.31
C VAL A 24 12.47 7.26 -4.79
N GLU A 25 12.05 8.09 -5.73
CA GLU A 25 11.27 9.29 -5.46
C GLU A 25 9.78 9.02 -5.64
N GLN A 26 8.94 9.91 -5.13
CA GLN A 26 7.51 9.91 -5.40
C GLN A 26 7.25 10.22 -6.88
N ARG A 27 6.22 9.58 -7.48
CA ARG A 27 5.82 9.79 -8.88
C ARG A 27 6.92 9.46 -9.88
N SER A 28 7.63 8.35 -9.65
CA SER A 28 8.68 7.85 -10.53
C SER A 28 8.34 6.47 -11.07
N TYR A 29 8.79 6.21 -12.30
CA TYR A 29 8.83 4.87 -12.89
C TYR A 29 10.23 4.31 -12.73
N ARG A 30 10.33 3.01 -12.47
CA ARG A 30 11.58 2.25 -12.38
C ARG A 30 11.43 0.88 -13.00
N GLU A 31 12.54 0.39 -13.52
CA GLU A 31 12.74 -1.02 -13.85
C GLU A 31 13.97 -1.52 -13.11
N LEU A 32 13.81 -2.60 -12.35
CA LEU A 32 14.90 -3.24 -11.62
C LEU A 32 14.85 -4.75 -11.80
N TYR A 33 15.89 -5.32 -12.43
CA TYR A 33 15.99 -6.76 -12.66
C TYR A 33 14.78 -7.37 -13.38
N GLY A 34 14.22 -6.66 -14.36
CA GLY A 34 13.03 -7.06 -15.10
C GLY A 34 11.70 -6.81 -14.38
N LEU A 35 11.71 -6.25 -13.16
CA LEU A 35 10.51 -5.81 -12.48
C LEU A 35 10.26 -4.33 -12.73
N GLU A 36 9.15 -4.03 -13.38
CA GLU A 36 8.70 -2.66 -13.60
C GLU A 36 7.75 -2.21 -12.49
N PHE A 37 7.88 -0.95 -12.04
CA PHE A 37 6.97 -0.37 -11.09
C PHE A 37 6.91 1.17 -11.14
N ASP A 38 5.77 1.70 -10.74
CA ASP A 38 5.59 3.13 -10.44
C ASP A 38 5.55 3.34 -8.93
N THR A 39 5.88 4.56 -8.51
CA THR A 39 5.71 5.03 -7.14
C THR A 39 4.75 6.20 -7.08
N ILE A 40 3.89 6.22 -6.07
CA ILE A 40 3.02 7.35 -5.76
C ILE A 40 3.20 7.77 -4.30
N PRO A 41 2.86 9.03 -3.93
CA PRO A 41 2.94 9.46 -2.54
C PRO A 41 2.07 8.61 -1.61
N ALA A 42 2.65 8.17 -0.49
CA ALA A 42 1.94 7.53 0.61
C ALA A 42 2.03 8.41 1.86
N TYR A 43 0.89 8.81 2.42
CA TYR A 43 0.86 9.69 3.58
C TYR A 43 -0.51 9.69 4.28
N ASN A 44 -0.54 10.18 5.52
CA ASN A 44 -1.77 10.45 6.25
C ASN A 44 -2.21 11.92 6.07
N THR A 45 -3.51 12.13 5.97
CA THR A 45 -4.10 13.45 5.75
C THR A 45 -4.37 14.21 7.05
N LEU A 46 -4.86 13.52 8.09
CA LEU A 46 -5.29 14.12 9.36
C LEU A 46 -4.60 13.53 10.59
N LYS A 47 -3.79 12.49 10.42
CA LYS A 47 -3.07 11.84 11.53
C LYS A 47 -1.64 12.38 11.63
N PRO A 48 -1.06 12.42 12.84
CA PRO A 48 0.32 12.92 13.03
C PRO A 48 1.39 11.95 12.50
N PHE A 49 0.99 10.74 12.10
CA PHE A 49 1.87 9.71 11.54
C PHE A 49 1.96 9.85 10.02
N HIS A 50 3.06 9.42 9.43
CA HIS A 50 3.26 9.38 7.97
C HIS A 50 2.97 10.73 7.27
N PRO A 51 3.59 11.85 7.69
CA PRO A 51 3.33 13.15 7.07
C PRO A 51 3.80 13.13 5.59
N ARG A 52 3.12 13.88 4.73
CA ARG A 52 3.47 13.97 3.29
C ARG A 52 4.93 14.39 3.08
N SER A 53 5.47 15.23 3.96
CA SER A 53 6.87 15.67 3.94
C SER A 53 7.88 14.54 4.18
N ALA A 54 7.48 13.39 4.73
CA ALA A 54 8.35 12.24 4.90
C ALA A 54 8.78 11.60 3.56
N GLY A 55 8.05 11.86 2.49
CA GLY A 55 8.41 11.40 1.14
C GLY A 55 8.23 9.89 0.92
N TRP A 56 7.39 9.24 1.73
CA TRP A 56 7.12 7.81 1.57
C TRP A 56 6.27 7.52 0.34
N VAL A 57 6.31 6.26 -0.12
CA VAL A 57 5.70 5.85 -1.37
C VAL A 57 4.88 4.57 -1.22
N SER A 58 3.81 4.51 -1.99
CA SER A 58 3.15 3.26 -2.40
C SER A 58 3.75 2.80 -3.72
N TYR A 59 3.59 1.52 -4.05
CA TYR A 59 4.10 0.93 -5.27
C TYR A 59 2.97 0.40 -6.15
N ILE A 60 3.15 0.51 -7.47
CA ILE A 60 2.30 -0.15 -8.46
C ILE A 60 3.23 -1.03 -9.30
N LEU A 61 3.28 -2.33 -8.98
CA LEU A 61 4.12 -3.30 -9.68
C LEU A 61 3.43 -3.77 -10.96
N ARG A 62 4.21 -4.09 -12.00
CA ARG A 62 3.76 -4.78 -13.22
C ARG A 62 4.33 -6.17 -13.23
N ILE A 63 3.46 -7.18 -13.08
CA ILE A 63 3.83 -8.60 -13.05
C ILE A 63 2.85 -9.37 -13.94
N ASP A 64 3.35 -10.08 -14.92
CA ASP A 64 2.55 -10.93 -15.83
C ASP A 64 1.35 -10.19 -16.46
N GLY A 65 1.57 -8.94 -16.88
CA GLY A 65 0.54 -8.09 -17.48
C GLY A 65 -0.48 -7.52 -16.49
N LYS A 66 -0.37 -7.83 -15.20
CA LYS A 66 -1.23 -7.29 -14.13
C LYS A 66 -0.55 -6.15 -13.37
N ARG A 67 -1.34 -5.19 -12.96
CA ARG A 67 -0.92 -4.06 -12.11
C ARG A 67 -1.32 -4.34 -10.65
N ILE A 68 -0.32 -4.44 -9.78
CA ILE A 68 -0.51 -4.76 -8.37
C ILE A 68 -0.19 -3.51 -7.55
N TYR A 69 -1.22 -2.91 -6.94
CA TYR A 69 -1.08 -1.77 -6.05
C TYR A 69 -0.78 -2.22 -4.63
N ILE A 70 0.35 -1.81 -4.09
CA ILE A 70 0.76 -2.00 -2.71
C ILE A 70 0.70 -0.64 -2.02
N ALA A 71 -0.39 -0.39 -1.31
CA ALA A 71 -0.65 0.91 -0.70
C ALA A 71 0.36 1.29 0.37
N GLY A 72 0.85 0.32 1.15
CA GLY A 72 1.68 0.59 2.32
C GLY A 72 0.92 1.41 3.37
N ASP A 73 1.65 2.17 4.19
CA ASP A 73 1.06 2.97 5.25
C ASP A 73 0.60 4.32 4.70
N THR A 74 -0.67 4.39 4.32
CA THR A 74 -1.29 5.57 3.74
C THR A 74 -2.74 5.75 4.19
N ASP A 75 -3.23 6.97 4.09
CA ASP A 75 -4.65 7.30 4.18
C ASP A 75 -5.30 7.30 2.78
N LEU A 76 -6.61 7.62 2.73
CA LEU A 76 -7.39 7.81 1.51
C LEU A 76 -6.98 9.13 0.83
N THR A 77 -5.83 9.13 0.18
CA THR A 77 -5.26 10.31 -0.46
C THR A 77 -5.82 10.54 -1.87
N LYS A 78 -5.64 11.76 -2.40
CA LYS A 78 -6.01 12.06 -3.78
C LYS A 78 -5.26 11.15 -4.76
N GLU A 79 -3.97 10.97 -4.55
CA GLU A 79 -3.11 10.14 -5.40
C GLU A 79 -3.54 8.68 -5.37
N ALA A 80 -3.92 8.15 -4.19
CA ALA A 80 -4.41 6.78 -4.08
C ALA A 80 -5.70 6.56 -4.88
N LYS A 81 -6.63 7.53 -4.90
CA LYS A 81 -7.88 7.46 -5.67
C LYS A 81 -7.70 7.47 -7.19
N GLU A 82 -6.56 7.92 -7.69
CA GLU A 82 -6.24 7.99 -9.12
C GLU A 82 -5.55 6.72 -9.65
N VAL A 83 -5.23 5.75 -8.76
CA VAL A 83 -4.57 4.50 -9.13
C VAL A 83 -5.44 3.67 -10.08
N ARG A 84 -4.79 2.99 -11.03
CA ARG A 84 -5.38 1.93 -11.84
C ARG A 84 -4.63 0.63 -11.55
N CYS A 85 -5.34 -0.39 -11.07
CA CYS A 85 -4.74 -1.67 -10.72
C CYS A 85 -5.73 -2.82 -10.91
N ASP A 86 -5.19 -4.03 -11.07
CA ASP A 86 -5.95 -5.27 -11.13
C ASP A 86 -6.04 -5.92 -9.73
N VAL A 87 -5.01 -5.73 -8.91
CA VAL A 87 -4.96 -6.20 -7.53
C VAL A 87 -4.60 -5.04 -6.61
N ALA A 88 -5.30 -4.88 -5.49
CA ALA A 88 -5.02 -3.85 -4.49
C ALA A 88 -4.75 -4.49 -3.12
N LEU A 89 -3.56 -4.25 -2.55
CA LEU A 89 -3.22 -4.54 -1.16
C LEU A 89 -3.38 -3.24 -0.36
N VAL A 90 -4.36 -3.20 0.54
CA VAL A 90 -4.73 -1.98 1.27
C VAL A 90 -4.72 -2.19 2.78
N PRO A 91 -4.18 -1.24 3.57
CA PRO A 91 -4.18 -1.34 5.02
C PRO A 91 -5.58 -1.08 5.57
N VAL A 92 -6.00 -1.83 6.61
CA VAL A 92 -7.33 -1.70 7.23
C VAL A 92 -7.28 -1.52 8.75
N GLY A 93 -6.09 -1.43 9.36
CA GLY A 93 -5.91 -1.42 10.82
C GLY A 93 -6.24 -0.10 11.53
N GLY A 94 -6.48 0.99 10.81
CA GLY A 94 -7.08 2.24 11.32
C GLY A 94 -6.12 3.18 12.06
N THR A 95 -5.26 2.71 12.94
CA THR A 95 -4.46 3.56 13.83
C THR A 95 -3.49 4.46 13.06
N TYR A 96 -2.67 3.89 12.21
CA TYR A 96 -1.63 4.58 11.45
C TYR A 96 -1.99 4.77 9.97
N THR A 97 -3.07 4.13 9.53
CA THR A 97 -3.46 3.98 8.14
C THR A 97 -4.97 4.12 8.00
N MET A 98 -5.51 3.81 6.84
CA MET A 98 -6.96 3.67 6.65
C MET A 98 -7.53 2.60 7.61
N ASP A 99 -8.74 2.85 8.11
CA ASP A 99 -9.58 1.83 8.71
C ASP A 99 -10.32 1.02 7.61
N ALA A 100 -11.04 -0.02 8.01
CA ALA A 100 -11.79 -0.90 7.10
C ALA A 100 -12.77 -0.12 6.21
N LYS A 101 -13.43 0.93 6.73
CA LYS A 101 -14.39 1.74 5.98
C LYS A 101 -13.70 2.58 4.90
N LYS A 102 -12.63 3.30 5.24
CA LYS A 102 -11.87 4.12 4.27
C LYS A 102 -11.16 3.26 3.22
N ALA A 103 -10.65 2.11 3.63
CA ALA A 103 -10.03 1.17 2.70
C ALA A 103 -11.04 0.61 1.70
N ALA A 104 -12.26 0.26 2.17
CA ALA A 104 -13.34 -0.16 1.28
C ALA A 104 -13.80 0.97 0.34
N GLU A 105 -13.90 2.22 0.84
CA GLU A 105 -14.17 3.38 -0.01
C GLU A 105 -13.12 3.51 -1.13
N LEU A 106 -11.82 3.37 -0.79
CA LEU A 106 -10.76 3.39 -1.80
C LEU A 106 -10.95 2.29 -2.84
N VAL A 107 -11.14 1.05 -2.39
CA VAL A 107 -11.29 -0.12 -3.28
C VAL A 107 -12.52 0.02 -4.18
N ASN A 108 -13.62 0.54 -3.67
CA ASN A 108 -14.85 0.78 -4.45
C ASN A 108 -14.67 1.88 -5.52
N ILE A 109 -13.73 2.84 -5.29
CA ILE A 109 -13.31 3.82 -6.30
C ILE A 109 -12.40 3.18 -7.35
N LEU A 110 -11.39 2.40 -6.93
CA LEU A 110 -10.39 1.80 -7.82
C LEU A 110 -10.96 0.67 -8.67
N ARG A 111 -11.90 -0.11 -8.11
CA ARG A 111 -12.55 -1.29 -8.71
C ARG A 111 -11.54 -2.29 -9.29
N PRO A 112 -10.57 -2.77 -8.51
CA PRO A 112 -9.67 -3.84 -8.93
C PRO A 112 -10.43 -5.16 -9.12
N GLU A 113 -9.82 -6.16 -9.76
CA GLU A 113 -10.36 -7.53 -9.81
C GLU A 113 -10.35 -8.16 -8.40
N VAL A 114 -9.25 -7.91 -7.65
CA VAL A 114 -9.04 -8.48 -6.31
C VAL A 114 -8.56 -7.40 -5.33
N ALA A 115 -9.10 -7.40 -4.13
CA ALA A 115 -8.64 -6.59 -2.99
C ALA A 115 -8.18 -7.50 -1.85
N ILE A 116 -7.03 -7.16 -1.25
CA ILE A 116 -6.42 -7.91 -0.16
C ILE A 116 -6.21 -6.95 1.01
N PRO A 117 -6.94 -7.08 2.12
CA PRO A 117 -6.69 -6.28 3.31
C PRO A 117 -5.41 -6.75 4.00
N VAL A 118 -4.60 -5.77 4.43
CA VAL A 118 -3.34 -5.98 5.14
C VAL A 118 -3.22 -5.05 6.34
N HIS A 119 -2.16 -5.18 7.12
CA HIS A 119 -1.82 -4.29 8.24
C HIS A 119 -2.94 -4.22 9.32
N TYR A 120 -3.39 -5.40 9.80
CA TYR A 120 -4.39 -5.52 10.86
C TYR A 120 -4.18 -6.81 11.69
N GLY A 121 -4.79 -6.86 12.87
CA GLY A 121 -4.90 -8.07 13.68
C GLY A 121 -3.66 -8.47 14.50
N SER A 122 -2.59 -7.67 14.50
CA SER A 122 -1.38 -7.93 15.28
C SER A 122 -0.96 -6.67 16.05
N VAL A 123 0.00 -5.89 15.52
CA VAL A 123 0.47 -4.65 16.16
C VAL A 123 -0.61 -3.57 16.19
N VAL A 124 -1.47 -3.56 15.16
CA VAL A 124 -2.58 -2.59 15.00
C VAL A 124 -3.82 -3.28 14.49
N GLY A 125 -4.98 -2.64 14.69
CA GLY A 125 -6.27 -3.16 14.28
C GLY A 125 -6.68 -4.44 15.02
N ASN A 126 -7.79 -5.01 14.61
CA ASN A 126 -8.35 -6.24 15.17
C ASN A 126 -8.38 -7.33 14.10
N PRO A 127 -8.32 -8.63 14.47
CA PRO A 127 -8.48 -9.74 13.52
C PRO A 127 -9.73 -9.65 12.63
N ILE A 128 -10.80 -9.04 13.15
CA ILE A 128 -12.09 -8.89 12.45
C ILE A 128 -12.09 -7.75 11.41
N ASP A 129 -11.10 -6.86 11.38
CA ASP A 129 -11.09 -5.71 10.46
C ASP A 129 -11.05 -6.12 8.99
N GLY A 130 -10.41 -7.26 8.69
CA GLY A 130 -10.43 -7.84 7.35
C GLY A 130 -11.82 -8.26 6.90
N GLU A 131 -12.61 -8.88 7.79
CA GLU A 131 -14.01 -9.25 7.51
C GLU A 131 -14.92 -8.02 7.43
N ALA A 132 -14.70 -7.02 8.29
CA ALA A 132 -15.42 -5.75 8.24
C ALA A 132 -15.19 -5.03 6.91
N PHE A 133 -13.92 -5.01 6.44
CA PHE A 133 -13.57 -4.50 5.11
C PHE A 133 -14.30 -5.26 4.00
N ALA A 134 -14.26 -6.61 4.04
CA ALA A 134 -14.87 -7.45 3.00
C ALA A 134 -16.40 -7.21 2.84
N LYS A 135 -17.11 -6.94 3.95
CA LYS A 135 -18.55 -6.62 3.93
C LYS A 135 -18.89 -5.27 3.31
N LEU A 136 -17.91 -4.35 3.21
CA LEU A 136 -18.09 -3.00 2.69
C LEU A 136 -17.62 -2.84 1.24
N VAL A 137 -16.89 -3.82 0.72
CA VAL A 137 -16.42 -3.82 -0.67
C VAL A 137 -17.57 -4.26 -1.58
N GLU A 138 -17.81 -3.49 -2.63
CA GLU A 138 -18.91 -3.70 -3.57
C GLU A 138 -18.53 -4.67 -4.71
N PRO A 139 -19.47 -5.50 -5.18
CA PRO A 139 -19.26 -6.30 -6.38
C PRO A 139 -18.94 -5.42 -7.62
N PRO A 140 -18.18 -5.92 -8.61
CA PRO A 140 -17.66 -7.29 -8.76
C PRO A 140 -16.29 -7.55 -8.10
N VAL A 141 -15.76 -6.63 -7.28
CA VAL A 141 -14.45 -6.79 -6.64
C VAL A 141 -14.46 -8.00 -5.70
N LYS A 142 -13.49 -8.90 -5.86
CA LYS A 142 -13.30 -10.03 -4.95
C LYS A 142 -12.41 -9.61 -3.79
N VAL A 143 -12.78 -9.94 -2.56
CA VAL A 143 -11.93 -9.76 -1.38
C VAL A 143 -11.30 -11.09 -1.01
N GLU A 144 -9.98 -11.12 -0.87
CA GLU A 144 -9.22 -12.28 -0.42
C GLU A 144 -8.54 -12.00 0.92
N LEU A 145 -8.98 -12.70 1.97
CA LEU A 145 -8.38 -12.64 3.30
C LEU A 145 -7.16 -13.58 3.34
N LYS A 146 -5.96 -13.02 3.28
CA LYS A 146 -4.70 -13.81 3.27
C LYS A 146 -4.05 -13.91 4.64
N ILE A 147 -4.37 -13.02 5.59
CA ILE A 147 -3.86 -13.07 6.95
C ILE A 147 -4.74 -14.05 7.75
N LYS A 148 -4.09 -15.01 8.42
CA LYS A 148 -4.72 -15.98 9.30
C LYS A 148 -4.28 -15.69 10.74
N PHE A 149 -5.19 -15.78 11.67
CA PHE A 149 -4.97 -15.59 13.11
C PHE A 149 -5.21 -16.87 13.85
#